data_addc51543ed42401b6cb349d4cbb2a32
#
_entry.id   addc51543ed42401b6cb349d4cbb2a32
#
_cell.length_a   1.000
_cell.length_b   1.000
_cell.length_c   1.000
_cell.angle_alpha   90.00
_cell.angle_beta   90.00
_cell.angle_gamma   90.00
#
_symmetry.space_group_name_H-M   'P 1'
#
loop_
_entity.id
_entity.type
_entity.pdbx_description
1 polymer ?
#
loop_
_entity_poly.entity_id
_entity_poly.type
_entity_poly.pdbx_seq_one_letter_code
_entity_poly.pdbx_strand_id
1 'polypeptide(L)'
;RSGTVVLWEKIDRVLSDFKKSDGKPFKNAMRRLENSLKEHIATVYQRFLDPADKRGRTLEIRINGVLIQAWDPFCTAEIASPVLAQTIPVELPTGQETSFTVRAFILPRKEEFMNDQNRIAAKISNERQGVYVYRENRLIHGPDWLGMYKQEPHSSLLRVELSFDHNLDDAFQVDIKKSRIQLNGQLY
;
A
#
# COMPACT_ATOMS: atom_id res chain seq x y z
N ARG A 1 2.76 -24.33 14.63
CA ARG A 1 2.74 -23.12 13.78
C ARG A 1 4.16 -22.90 13.28
N SER A 2 4.36 -22.73 11.97
CA SER A 2 5.64 -22.36 11.38
C SER A 2 5.67 -20.84 11.18
N GLY A 3 6.83 -20.23 11.31
CA GLY A 3 7.03 -18.80 11.13
C GLY A 3 8.47 -18.47 10.79
N THR A 4 8.73 -17.21 10.39
CA THR A 4 10.07 -16.70 10.11
C THR A 4 10.39 -15.59 11.10
N VAL A 5 11.60 -15.62 11.65
CA VAL A 5 12.14 -14.54 12.49
C VAL A 5 13.32 -13.92 11.75
N VAL A 6 13.31 -12.60 11.63
CA VAL A 6 14.42 -11.82 11.06
C VAL A 6 15.02 -11.00 12.19
N LEU A 7 16.29 -11.23 12.48
CA LEU A 7 17.05 -10.50 13.49
C LEU A 7 18.13 -9.65 12.81
N TRP A 8 18.12 -8.36 13.06
CA TRP A 8 19.13 -7.44 12.55
C TRP A 8 20.08 -7.08 13.69
N GLU A 9 21.32 -7.48 13.54
CA GLU A 9 22.39 -7.14 14.47
C GLU A 9 23.48 -6.34 13.75
N LYS A 10 24.27 -5.58 14.50
CA LYS A 10 25.43 -4.83 14.01
C LYS A 10 25.09 -3.96 12.77
N ILE A 11 24.03 -3.17 12.87
CA ILE A 11 23.55 -2.28 11.77
C ILE A 11 24.45 -1.06 11.62
N ASP A 12 25.68 -1.28 11.19
CA ASP A 12 26.76 -0.28 11.15
C ASP A 12 26.38 0.99 10.37
N ARG A 13 25.68 0.85 9.24
CA ARG A 13 25.24 2.00 8.44
C ARG A 13 24.25 2.91 9.16
N VAL A 14 23.36 2.34 9.97
CA VAL A 14 22.41 3.12 10.75
C VAL A 14 23.07 3.75 11.96
N LEU A 15 24.17 3.14 12.44
CA LEU A 15 24.94 3.59 13.60
C LEU A 15 26.03 4.62 13.24
N SER A 16 26.49 4.66 11.99
CA SER A 16 27.61 5.49 11.55
C SER A 16 27.46 6.98 11.85
N ASP A 17 26.22 7.48 11.82
CA ASP A 17 25.93 8.90 12.00
C ASP A 17 25.83 9.31 13.49
N PHE A 18 25.98 8.34 14.41
CA PHE A 18 25.79 8.60 15.84
C PHE A 18 27.07 8.34 16.63
N LYS A 19 27.56 9.38 17.35
CA LYS A 19 28.75 9.26 18.22
C LYS A 19 28.53 8.28 19.39
N LYS A 20 27.27 8.06 19.81
CA LYS A 20 26.89 7.15 20.91
C LYS A 20 25.63 6.39 20.54
N SER A 21 25.70 5.07 20.65
CA SER A 21 24.57 4.17 20.34
C SER A 21 23.46 4.14 21.40
N ASP A 22 23.66 4.79 22.55
CA ASP A 22 22.69 4.89 23.66
C ASP A 22 22.11 6.30 23.86
N GLY A 23 22.59 7.26 23.08
CA GLY A 23 22.20 8.67 23.17
C GLY A 23 20.74 8.95 22.76
N LYS A 24 20.18 10.05 23.27
CA LYS A 24 18.84 10.52 22.88
C LYS A 24 18.64 10.66 21.36
N PRO A 25 19.60 11.21 20.57
CA PRO A 25 19.47 11.30 19.10
C PRO A 25 19.32 9.93 18.45
N PHE A 26 20.13 8.94 18.86
CA PHE A 26 20.05 7.57 18.38
C PHE A 26 18.69 6.93 18.68
N LYS A 27 18.25 6.98 19.94
CA LYS A 27 16.94 6.43 20.36
C LYS A 27 15.78 7.02 19.56
N ASN A 28 15.83 8.34 19.31
CA ASN A 28 14.81 9.02 18.50
C ASN A 28 14.86 8.60 17.02
N ALA A 29 16.04 8.38 16.46
CA ALA A 29 16.18 7.89 15.09
C ALA A 29 15.67 6.46 14.95
N MET A 30 16.01 5.57 15.90
CA MET A 30 15.49 4.20 15.92
C MET A 30 13.97 4.13 16.03
N ARG A 31 13.39 4.96 16.90
CA ARG A 31 11.92 5.04 17.04
C ARG A 31 11.26 5.53 15.75
N ARG A 32 11.85 6.51 15.05
CA ARG A 32 11.34 6.98 13.75
C ARG A 32 11.44 5.88 12.70
N LEU A 33 12.57 5.18 12.63
CA LEU A 33 12.75 4.06 11.71
C LEU A 33 11.74 2.93 11.99
N GLU A 34 11.55 2.57 13.24
CA GLU A 34 10.58 1.55 13.65
C GLU A 34 9.15 1.96 13.24
N ASN A 35 8.75 3.21 13.49
CA ASN A 35 7.43 3.71 13.12
C ASN A 35 7.24 3.74 11.59
N SER A 36 8.26 4.19 10.86
CA SER A 36 8.23 4.19 9.40
C SER A 36 8.10 2.76 8.83
N LEU A 37 8.83 1.81 9.41
CA LEU A 37 8.75 0.41 9.00
C LEU A 37 7.38 -0.21 9.32
N LYS A 38 6.81 0.09 10.50
CA LYS A 38 5.45 -0.33 10.88
C LYS A 38 4.41 0.20 9.88
N GLU A 39 4.50 1.48 9.56
CA GLU A 39 3.59 2.12 8.61
C GLU A 39 3.74 1.55 7.19
N HIS A 40 4.96 1.33 6.75
CA HIS A 40 5.25 0.71 5.46
C HIS A 40 4.64 -0.70 5.36
N ILE A 41 4.87 -1.54 6.37
CA ILE A 41 4.34 -2.90 6.40
C ILE A 41 2.81 -2.88 6.47
N ALA A 42 2.22 -2.04 7.31
CA ALA A 42 0.77 -1.88 7.43
C ALA A 42 0.10 -1.53 6.09
N THR A 43 0.80 -0.75 5.26
CA THR A 43 0.33 -0.31 3.95
C THR A 43 0.57 -1.37 2.86
N VAL A 44 1.81 -1.85 2.74
CA VAL A 44 2.23 -2.75 1.65
C VAL A 44 1.57 -4.12 1.75
N TYR A 45 1.42 -4.62 2.97
CA TYR A 45 0.85 -5.95 3.23
C TYR A 45 -0.57 -5.90 3.79
N GLN A 46 -1.28 -4.79 3.60
CA GLN A 46 -2.61 -4.54 4.14
C GLN A 46 -3.56 -5.73 3.94
N ARG A 47 -3.66 -6.26 2.72
CA ARG A 47 -4.57 -7.37 2.39
C ARG A 47 -4.21 -8.70 3.05
N PHE A 48 -2.93 -8.88 3.42
CA PHE A 48 -2.46 -10.06 4.16
C PHE A 48 -2.62 -9.89 5.67
N LEU A 49 -2.58 -8.66 6.17
CA LEU A 49 -2.70 -8.34 7.59
C LEU A 49 -4.15 -8.24 8.05
N ASP A 50 -5.07 -7.97 7.12
CA ASP A 50 -6.50 -7.89 7.42
C ASP A 50 -7.14 -9.28 7.38
N PRO A 51 -7.59 -9.84 8.51
CA PRO A 51 -8.23 -11.15 8.52
C PRO A 51 -9.61 -11.17 7.84
N ALA A 52 -10.22 -10.01 7.60
CA ALA A 52 -11.47 -9.90 6.85
C ALA A 52 -11.26 -9.95 5.33
N ASP A 53 -10.08 -9.57 4.85
CA ASP A 53 -9.74 -9.66 3.42
C ASP A 53 -9.41 -11.11 3.03
N LYS A 54 -10.24 -11.69 2.16
CA LYS A 54 -10.08 -13.08 1.70
C LYS A 54 -9.35 -13.22 0.37
N ARG A 55 -8.88 -12.12 -0.22
CA ARG A 55 -8.13 -12.14 -1.48
C ARG A 55 -6.72 -12.70 -1.31
N GLY A 56 -6.14 -12.60 -0.13
CA GLY A 56 -4.83 -13.11 0.20
C GLY A 56 -4.83 -14.04 1.40
N ARG A 57 -3.70 -14.73 1.62
CA ARG A 57 -3.46 -15.52 2.83
C ARG A 57 -3.28 -14.58 4.02
N THR A 58 -4.00 -14.79 5.11
CA THR A 58 -3.81 -14.02 6.35
C THR A 58 -2.44 -14.30 6.97
N LEU A 59 -1.71 -13.23 7.31
CA LEU A 59 -0.41 -13.24 7.95
C LEU A 59 -0.43 -12.40 9.24
N GLU A 60 0.35 -12.83 10.22
CA GLU A 60 0.71 -12.00 11.37
C GLU A 60 2.15 -11.51 11.22
N ILE A 61 2.36 -10.21 11.23
CA ILE A 61 3.69 -9.60 11.22
C ILE A 61 3.88 -8.82 12.52
N ARG A 62 5.00 -9.02 13.18
CA ARG A 62 5.36 -8.33 14.42
C ARG A 62 6.70 -7.63 14.28
N ILE A 63 6.80 -6.43 14.80
CA ILE A 63 8.05 -5.67 14.93
C ILE A 63 8.30 -5.47 16.42
N ASN A 64 9.44 -5.93 16.91
CA ASN A 64 9.79 -5.89 18.34
C ASN A 64 8.65 -6.42 19.23
N GLY A 65 8.02 -7.54 18.83
CA GLY A 65 6.90 -8.15 19.54
C GLY A 65 5.52 -7.50 19.33
N VAL A 66 5.46 -6.29 18.75
CA VAL A 66 4.20 -5.57 18.52
C VAL A 66 3.57 -6.03 17.21
N LEU A 67 2.31 -6.48 17.26
CA LEU A 67 1.54 -6.87 16.08
C LEU A 67 1.24 -5.66 15.22
N ILE A 68 1.51 -5.78 13.92
CA ILE A 68 1.19 -4.74 12.93
C ILE A 68 -0.26 -4.92 12.48
N GLN A 69 -1.03 -3.85 12.61
CA GLN A 69 -2.41 -3.80 12.10
C GLN A 69 -2.42 -3.34 10.64
N ALA A 70 -3.31 -3.89 9.83
CA ALA A 70 -3.55 -3.42 8.48
C ALA A 70 -3.95 -1.94 8.47
N TRP A 71 -3.46 -1.20 7.48
CA TRP A 71 -4.00 0.12 7.17
C TRP A 71 -4.74 0.06 5.84
N ASP A 72 -6.07 0.24 5.89
CA ASP A 72 -6.90 0.25 4.70
C ASP A 72 -6.95 1.67 4.09
N PRO A 73 -6.33 1.88 2.92
CA PRO A 73 -6.36 3.17 2.24
C PRO A 73 -7.74 3.55 1.72
N PHE A 74 -8.64 2.61 1.53
CA PHE A 74 -9.94 2.82 0.89
C PHE A 74 -11.07 3.08 1.88
N CYS A 75 -10.79 3.03 3.18
CA CYS A 75 -11.76 3.22 4.26
C CYS A 75 -13.01 2.35 4.08
N THR A 76 -12.84 1.08 3.78
CA THR A 76 -13.95 0.15 3.50
C THR A 76 -14.87 -0.06 4.71
N ALA A 77 -14.41 0.28 5.92
CA ALA A 77 -15.27 0.32 7.11
C ALA A 77 -16.30 1.46 7.08
N GLU A 78 -16.03 2.53 6.31
CA GLU A 78 -16.91 3.70 6.15
C GLU A 78 -17.71 3.64 4.84
N ILE A 79 -17.14 3.00 3.82
CA ILE A 79 -17.66 3.01 2.45
C ILE A 79 -18.11 1.60 2.09
N ALA A 80 -19.43 1.41 1.98
CA ALA A 80 -20.02 0.09 1.70
C ALA A 80 -19.63 -0.48 0.32
N SER A 81 -19.37 0.39 -0.68
CA SER A 81 -19.01 -0.02 -2.04
C SER A 81 -18.24 1.08 -2.78
N PRO A 82 -17.37 0.69 -3.72
CA PRO A 82 -16.69 1.65 -4.58
C PRO A 82 -17.68 2.38 -5.49
N VAL A 83 -17.35 3.60 -5.89
CA VAL A 83 -18.14 4.38 -6.87
C VAL A 83 -17.95 3.84 -8.30
N LEU A 84 -16.87 3.10 -8.54
CA LEU A 84 -16.59 2.37 -9.77
C LEU A 84 -15.94 1.03 -9.40
N ALA A 85 -16.39 -0.05 -10.02
CA ALA A 85 -15.74 -1.35 -9.97
C ALA A 85 -15.83 -2.02 -11.34
N GLN A 86 -14.67 -2.28 -11.95
CA GLN A 86 -14.57 -2.91 -13.26
C GLN A 86 -13.50 -3.98 -13.26
N THR A 87 -13.78 -5.09 -13.97
CA THR A 87 -12.78 -6.09 -14.34
C THR A 87 -12.55 -5.96 -15.84
N ILE A 88 -11.32 -5.72 -16.23
CA ILE A 88 -10.92 -5.46 -17.61
C ILE A 88 -10.18 -6.69 -18.12
N PRO A 89 -10.74 -7.42 -19.10
CA PRO A 89 -10.06 -8.56 -19.71
C PRO A 89 -8.89 -8.07 -20.58
N VAL A 90 -7.83 -8.85 -20.60
CA VAL A 90 -6.62 -8.62 -21.40
C VAL A 90 -6.24 -9.93 -22.07
N GLU A 91 -6.07 -9.89 -23.39
CA GLU A 91 -5.49 -10.99 -24.14
C GLU A 91 -3.97 -10.81 -24.21
N LEU A 92 -3.23 -11.78 -23.70
CA LEU A 92 -1.77 -11.78 -23.75
C LEU A 92 -1.26 -12.14 -25.17
N PRO A 93 -0.03 -11.75 -25.54
CA PRO A 93 0.58 -12.13 -26.81
C PRO A 93 0.64 -13.65 -27.04
N THR A 94 0.53 -14.44 -25.97
CA THR A 94 0.47 -15.90 -25.99
C THR A 94 -0.91 -16.45 -26.39
N GLY A 95 -1.94 -15.58 -26.53
CA GLY A 95 -3.34 -15.98 -26.71
C GLY A 95 -4.04 -16.39 -25.41
N GLN A 96 -3.38 -16.26 -24.26
CA GLN A 96 -3.99 -16.51 -22.95
C GLN A 96 -4.79 -15.28 -22.51
N GLU A 97 -6.01 -15.49 -22.03
CA GLU A 97 -6.82 -14.45 -21.41
C GLU A 97 -6.45 -14.28 -19.93
N THR A 98 -6.35 -13.05 -19.50
CA THR A 98 -6.21 -12.65 -18.11
C THR A 98 -7.04 -11.39 -17.85
N SER A 99 -6.99 -10.82 -16.64
CA SER A 99 -7.70 -9.59 -16.33
C SER A 99 -7.05 -8.80 -15.21
N PHE A 100 -7.33 -7.50 -15.16
CA PHE A 100 -7.05 -6.69 -14.00
C PHE A 100 -8.33 -6.00 -13.50
N THR A 101 -8.34 -5.61 -12.23
CA THR A 101 -9.48 -4.93 -11.63
C THR A 101 -9.12 -3.49 -11.28
N VAL A 102 -10.07 -2.59 -11.53
CA VAL A 102 -10.02 -1.19 -11.10
C VAL A 102 -11.21 -0.91 -10.22
N ARG A 103 -10.97 -0.35 -9.03
CA ARG A 103 -12.01 0.12 -8.12
C ARG A 103 -11.70 1.54 -7.68
N ALA A 104 -12.66 2.46 -7.78
CA ALA A 104 -12.51 3.83 -7.32
C ALA A 104 -13.37 4.08 -6.07
N PHE A 105 -12.80 4.80 -5.11
CA PHE A 105 -13.40 5.13 -3.84
C PHE A 105 -13.30 6.65 -3.63
N ILE A 106 -14.41 7.26 -3.23
CA ILE A 106 -14.43 8.63 -2.74
C ILE A 106 -14.58 8.58 -1.24
N LEU A 107 -13.54 8.99 -0.51
CA LEU A 107 -13.56 9.00 0.95
C LEU A 107 -14.57 10.00 1.49
N PRO A 108 -15.17 9.75 2.67
CA PRO A 108 -16.04 10.70 3.33
C PRO A 108 -15.32 12.02 3.61
N ARG A 109 -16.07 13.13 3.63
CA ARG A 109 -15.60 14.39 4.17
C ARG A 109 -15.42 14.27 5.68
N LYS A 110 -14.68 15.22 6.28
CA LYS A 110 -14.36 15.16 7.71
C LYS A 110 -15.60 14.99 8.61
N GLU A 111 -16.68 15.61 8.23
CA GLU A 111 -17.95 15.67 8.96
C GLU A 111 -18.81 14.42 8.77
N GLU A 112 -18.49 13.60 7.78
CA GLU A 112 -19.27 12.43 7.36
C GLU A 112 -18.75 11.12 7.97
N PHE A 113 -17.57 11.13 8.61
CA PHE A 113 -17.03 9.94 9.26
C PHE A 113 -17.85 9.54 10.49
N MET A 114 -18.09 8.25 10.66
CA MET A 114 -18.81 7.70 11.82
C MET A 114 -18.18 8.09 13.16
N ASN A 115 -16.86 8.24 13.20
CA ASN A 115 -16.13 8.64 14.40
C ASN A 115 -14.75 9.25 14.06
N ASP A 116 -14.15 9.92 15.04
CA ASP A 116 -12.83 10.55 14.89
C ASP A 116 -11.68 9.55 14.67
N GLN A 117 -11.78 8.33 15.20
CA GLN A 117 -10.73 7.32 15.02
C GLN A 117 -10.64 6.92 13.54
N ASN A 118 -11.77 6.67 12.89
CA ASN A 118 -11.84 6.34 11.47
C ASN A 118 -11.36 7.51 10.61
N ARG A 119 -11.75 8.74 10.97
CA ARG A 119 -11.28 9.96 10.30
C ARG A 119 -9.75 10.10 10.36
N ILE A 120 -9.16 9.87 11.53
CA ILE A 120 -7.70 9.91 11.70
C ILE A 120 -7.02 8.78 10.93
N ALA A 121 -7.61 7.56 10.99
CA ALA A 121 -7.10 6.38 10.28
C ALA A 121 -7.15 6.54 8.75
N ALA A 122 -8.08 7.33 8.22
CA ALA A 122 -8.20 7.63 6.79
C ALA A 122 -6.96 8.37 6.22
N LYS A 123 -6.20 9.08 7.07
CA LYS A 123 -4.98 9.82 6.68
C LYS A 123 -5.19 10.66 5.43
N ILE A 124 -6.29 11.43 5.36
CA ILE A 124 -6.61 12.27 4.20
C ILE A 124 -5.53 13.33 4.03
N SER A 125 -4.85 13.30 2.89
CA SER A 125 -3.84 14.27 2.50
C SER A 125 -3.63 14.24 0.97
N ASN A 126 -2.96 15.25 0.44
CA ASN A 126 -2.62 15.28 -0.98
C ASN A 126 -1.70 14.13 -1.39
N GLU A 127 -0.79 13.70 -0.53
CA GLU A 127 0.17 12.63 -0.80
C GLU A 127 -0.47 11.24 -0.77
N ARG A 128 -1.73 11.14 -0.33
CA ARG A 128 -2.45 9.86 -0.20
C ARG A 128 -3.54 9.67 -1.26
N GLN A 129 -3.73 10.63 -2.16
CA GLN A 129 -4.65 10.51 -3.30
C GLN A 129 -3.99 9.74 -4.44
N GLY A 130 -4.81 9.15 -5.33
CA GLY A 130 -4.31 8.54 -6.56
C GLY A 130 -4.47 7.02 -6.59
N VAL A 131 -3.67 6.40 -7.45
CA VAL A 131 -3.75 4.97 -7.75
C VAL A 131 -2.82 4.19 -6.82
N TYR A 132 -3.39 3.19 -6.19
CA TYR A 132 -2.71 2.17 -5.39
C TYR A 132 -2.65 0.89 -6.21
N VAL A 133 -1.46 0.45 -6.58
CA VAL A 133 -1.29 -0.69 -7.47
C VAL A 133 -0.88 -1.94 -6.70
N TYR A 134 -1.72 -2.96 -6.81
CA TYR A 134 -1.53 -4.25 -6.16
C TYR A 134 -1.19 -5.33 -7.20
N ARG A 135 -0.09 -6.02 -6.96
CA ARG A 135 0.29 -7.23 -7.68
C ARG A 135 0.23 -8.40 -6.70
N GLU A 136 -0.51 -9.46 -7.03
CA GLU A 136 -0.68 -10.61 -6.15
C GLU A 136 -1.06 -10.21 -4.71
N ASN A 137 -1.96 -9.24 -4.59
CA ASN A 137 -2.43 -8.65 -3.31
C ASN A 137 -1.40 -7.85 -2.50
N ARG A 138 -0.17 -7.70 -2.99
CA ARG A 138 0.84 -6.83 -2.39
C ARG A 138 0.80 -5.47 -3.07
N LEU A 139 0.76 -4.40 -2.28
CA LEU A 139 0.95 -3.05 -2.83
C LEU A 139 2.39 -2.91 -3.34
N ILE A 140 2.54 -2.62 -4.62
CA ILE A 140 3.86 -2.47 -5.26
C ILE A 140 4.14 -1.03 -5.68
N HIS A 141 3.11 -0.21 -5.81
CA HIS A 141 3.23 1.20 -6.18
C HIS A 141 2.07 2.02 -5.63
N GLY A 142 2.34 3.25 -5.34
CA GLY A 142 1.35 4.26 -5.00
C GLY A 142 1.63 4.97 -3.67
N PRO A 143 0.78 5.94 -3.33
CA PRO A 143 -0.27 6.49 -4.18
C PRO A 143 0.25 7.62 -5.08
N ASP A 144 -0.02 7.57 -6.34
CA ASP A 144 0.13 8.68 -7.28
C ASP A 144 -0.84 8.51 -8.47
N TRP A 145 -0.80 9.43 -9.42
CA TRP A 145 -1.68 9.38 -10.61
C TRP A 145 -1.00 8.75 -11.82
N LEU A 146 0.09 8.00 -11.67
CA LEU A 146 0.86 7.31 -12.73
C LEU A 146 1.25 8.25 -13.90
N GLY A 147 1.47 9.52 -13.60
CA GLY A 147 1.79 10.54 -14.60
C GLY A 147 0.60 11.10 -15.38
N MET A 148 -0.62 10.58 -15.19
CA MET A 148 -1.83 11.05 -15.89
C MET A 148 -2.32 12.40 -15.36
N TYR A 149 -2.23 12.62 -14.06
CA TYR A 149 -2.70 13.83 -13.38
C TYR A 149 -1.70 14.31 -12.34
N LYS A 150 -1.81 15.59 -11.96
CA LYS A 150 -1.09 16.13 -10.79
C LYS A 150 -1.91 15.92 -9.53
N GLN A 151 -1.22 15.76 -8.42
CA GLN A 151 -1.86 15.73 -7.10
C GLN A 151 -2.42 17.13 -6.77
N GLU A 152 -3.71 17.21 -6.51
CA GLU A 152 -4.40 18.46 -6.21
C GLU A 152 -5.33 18.30 -5.00
N PRO A 153 -5.56 19.39 -4.21
CA PRO A 153 -6.44 19.32 -3.04
C PRO A 153 -7.86 18.82 -3.33
N HIS A 154 -8.38 19.14 -4.51
CA HIS A 154 -9.73 18.73 -4.92
C HIS A 154 -9.88 17.21 -5.10
N SER A 155 -8.79 16.52 -5.38
CA SER A 155 -8.76 15.06 -5.57
C SER A 155 -8.33 14.30 -4.31
N SER A 156 -8.11 15.00 -3.17
CA SER A 156 -7.56 14.41 -1.94
C SER A 156 -8.40 13.27 -1.34
N LEU A 157 -9.68 13.20 -1.68
CA LEU A 157 -10.60 12.15 -1.25
C LEU A 157 -10.66 10.96 -2.22
N LEU A 158 -10.11 11.11 -3.43
CA LEU A 158 -10.19 10.05 -4.45
C LEU A 158 -9.02 9.08 -4.32
N ARG A 159 -9.35 7.80 -4.19
CA ARG A 159 -8.39 6.70 -4.17
C ARG A 159 -8.83 5.61 -5.13
N VAL A 160 -7.90 5.15 -5.93
CA VAL A 160 -8.15 4.13 -6.95
C VAL A 160 -7.32 2.90 -6.63
N GLU A 161 -7.95 1.76 -6.59
CA GLU A 161 -7.30 0.46 -6.49
C GLU A 161 -7.14 -0.11 -7.89
N LEU A 162 -5.93 -0.49 -8.28
CA LEU A 162 -5.64 -1.27 -9.46
C LEU A 162 -5.00 -2.58 -9.00
N SER A 163 -5.56 -3.72 -9.41
CA SER A 163 -5.11 -5.04 -8.95
C SER A 163 -4.96 -6.00 -10.12
N PHE A 164 -3.81 -6.67 -10.19
CA PHE A 164 -3.50 -7.66 -11.21
C PHE A 164 -2.62 -8.78 -10.65
N ASP A 165 -2.49 -9.85 -11.41
CA ASP A 165 -1.61 -10.98 -11.11
C ASP A 165 -0.31 -10.92 -11.92
N HIS A 166 0.60 -11.88 -11.70
CA HIS A 166 1.91 -11.96 -12.34
C HIS A 166 1.86 -12.10 -13.88
N ASN A 167 0.74 -12.54 -14.46
CA ASN A 167 0.61 -12.69 -15.91
C ASN A 167 0.65 -11.34 -16.64
N LEU A 168 0.34 -10.25 -15.93
CA LEU A 168 0.34 -8.89 -16.46
C LEU A 168 1.63 -8.10 -16.14
N ASP A 169 2.67 -8.74 -15.61
CA ASP A 169 3.93 -8.08 -15.29
C ASP A 169 4.54 -7.34 -16.49
N ASP A 170 4.54 -7.97 -17.66
CA ASP A 170 5.07 -7.37 -18.87
C ASP A 170 4.19 -6.22 -19.40
N ALA A 171 2.86 -6.37 -19.32
CA ALA A 171 1.91 -5.35 -19.76
C ALA A 171 2.01 -4.07 -18.90
N PHE A 172 2.21 -4.23 -17.60
CA PHE A 172 2.40 -3.12 -16.66
C PHE A 172 3.86 -2.70 -16.49
N GLN A 173 4.80 -3.31 -17.23
CA GLN A 173 6.25 -3.06 -17.12
C GLN A 173 6.73 -2.99 -15.67
N VAL A 174 6.36 -4.01 -14.91
CA VAL A 174 6.75 -4.11 -13.49
C VAL A 174 8.26 -4.27 -13.42
N ASP A 175 8.97 -3.22 -13.01
CA ASP A 175 10.42 -3.26 -12.84
C ASP A 175 10.82 -4.39 -11.87
N ILE A 176 12.01 -4.98 -12.10
CA ILE A 176 12.60 -6.02 -11.26
C ILE A 176 12.59 -5.65 -9.77
N LYS A 177 12.74 -4.37 -9.46
CA LYS A 177 12.61 -3.83 -8.08
C LYS A 177 11.15 -3.71 -7.60
N LYS A 178 10.17 -3.96 -8.48
CA LYS A 178 8.73 -3.88 -8.17
C LYS A 178 8.33 -2.56 -7.50
N SER A 179 9.01 -1.47 -7.83
CA SER A 179 8.84 -0.15 -7.24
C SER A 179 8.45 0.94 -8.24
N ARG A 180 8.37 0.59 -9.53
CA ARG A 180 7.92 1.49 -10.58
C ARG A 180 7.02 0.74 -11.55
N ILE A 181 5.94 1.40 -11.96
CA ILE A 181 5.02 0.93 -12.98
C ILE A 181 4.96 2.01 -14.05
N GLN A 182 5.10 1.59 -15.30
CA GLN A 182 4.82 2.41 -16.46
C GLN A 182 3.69 1.75 -17.23
N LEU A 183 2.64 2.49 -17.52
CA LEU A 183 1.57 2.00 -18.39
C LEU A 183 2.10 1.92 -19.81
N ASN A 184 2.02 0.74 -20.40
CA ASN A 184 2.38 0.55 -21.80
C ASN A 184 1.30 1.19 -22.68
N GLY A 185 1.69 1.79 -23.82
CA GLY A 185 0.78 2.46 -24.75
C GLY A 185 -0.39 1.62 -25.31
N GLN A 186 -0.44 0.33 -25.00
CA GLN A 186 -1.57 -0.56 -25.32
C GLN A 186 -2.72 -0.50 -24.29
N LEU A 187 -2.53 0.21 -23.17
CA LEU A 187 -3.50 0.37 -22.09
C LEU A 187 -4.13 1.78 -22.02
N TYR A 188 -3.85 2.63 -23.04
CA TYR A 188 -4.49 3.93 -23.22
C TYR A 188 -5.70 3.84 -24.14
#